data_c08637b0d2ae2d3f8db7afb5d6442353
#
_entry.id   c08637b0d2ae2d3f8db7afb5d6442353
#
_cell.length_a   1.000
_cell.length_b   1.000
_cell.length_c   1.000
_cell.angle_alpha   90.00
_cell.angle_beta   90.00
_cell.angle_gamma   90.00
#
_symmetry.space_group_name_H-M   'P 1'
#
loop_
_entity.id
_entity.type
_entity.pdbx_description
1 polymer ?
#
loop_
_entity_poly.entity_id
_entity_poly.type
_entity_poly.pdbx_seq_one_letter_code
_entity_poly.pdbx_strand_id
1 'polypeptide(L)'
;VKPVNGILPMVAEAKERGITRCIVPAENQTEALLVKEIEIFAVQSIAEMIHILNGGTYIEKEIGKAVEKTIRLLDFSDIQGQHFVKRACEVAVSGMHNLLMIGPPGAGKTMTAMRIPTILPPLDEKEQMELSKIYSVSGQFQLREQLMEERPFRCPHHTITTQGLVGGG
;
A
#
# COMPACT_ATOMS: atom_id res chain seq x y z
N VAL A 1 -21.49 13.22 -3.79
CA VAL A 1 -20.13 13.05 -4.32
C VAL A 1 -19.79 11.57 -4.19
N LYS A 2 -19.10 10.97 -5.17
CA LYS A 2 -18.71 9.55 -5.14
C LYS A 2 -17.22 9.42 -4.87
N PRO A 3 -16.77 8.31 -4.23
CA PRO A 3 -15.36 8.05 -4.04
C PRO A 3 -14.64 7.87 -5.38
N VAL A 4 -13.35 8.18 -5.38
CA VAL A 4 -12.46 8.02 -6.53
C VAL A 4 -11.21 7.28 -6.12
N ASN A 5 -10.62 6.54 -7.05
CA ASN A 5 -9.33 5.91 -6.85
C ASN A 5 -8.20 6.92 -7.07
N GLY A 6 -7.09 6.77 -6.36
CA GLY A 6 -5.93 7.63 -6.56
C GLY A 6 -5.99 8.98 -5.86
N ILE A 7 -6.75 9.11 -4.79
CA ILE A 7 -6.78 10.35 -4.00
C ILE A 7 -5.42 10.65 -3.37
N LEU A 8 -4.73 9.64 -2.86
CA LEU A 8 -3.43 9.83 -2.21
C LEU A 8 -2.39 10.51 -3.13
N PRO A 9 -2.13 10.03 -4.36
CA PRO A 9 -1.25 10.74 -5.28
C PRO A 9 -1.75 12.12 -5.69
N MET A 10 -3.08 12.30 -5.84
CA MET A 10 -3.65 13.61 -6.19
C MET A 10 -3.39 14.65 -5.10
N VAL A 11 -3.63 14.31 -3.83
CA VAL A 11 -3.41 15.21 -2.69
C VAL A 11 -1.91 15.44 -2.46
N ALA A 12 -1.07 14.41 -2.62
CA ALA A 12 0.38 14.56 -2.53
C ALA A 12 0.92 15.53 -3.59
N GLU A 13 0.49 15.40 -4.84
CA GLU A 13 0.85 16.31 -5.92
C GLU A 13 0.33 17.74 -5.68
N ALA A 14 -0.90 17.88 -5.17
CA ALA A 14 -1.45 19.18 -4.81
C ALA A 14 -0.57 19.89 -3.77
N LYS A 15 -0.11 19.17 -2.74
CA LYS A 15 0.81 19.69 -1.74
C LYS A 15 2.15 20.13 -2.37
N GLU A 16 2.74 19.29 -3.22
CA GLU A 16 4.00 19.62 -3.92
C GLU A 16 3.90 20.90 -4.77
N ARG A 17 2.70 21.17 -5.32
CA ARG A 17 2.40 22.43 -6.04
C ARG A 17 2.05 23.60 -5.13
N GLY A 18 2.17 23.47 -3.82
CA GLY A 18 1.90 24.54 -2.87
C GLY A 18 0.42 24.78 -2.57
N ILE A 19 -0.47 23.85 -2.93
CA ILE A 19 -1.88 23.91 -2.54
C ILE A 19 -1.97 23.53 -1.07
N THR A 20 -2.59 24.38 -0.28
CA THR A 20 -2.73 24.22 1.17
C THR A 20 -4.03 23.58 1.60
N ARG A 21 -5.04 23.50 0.70
CA ARG A 21 -6.38 23.03 1.01
C ARG A 21 -6.92 22.16 -0.11
N CYS A 22 -7.49 21.00 0.24
CA CYS A 22 -8.15 20.09 -0.71
C CYS A 22 -9.54 19.73 -0.25
N ILE A 23 -10.50 19.71 -1.18
CA ILE A 23 -11.84 19.17 -0.95
C ILE A 23 -11.89 17.78 -1.59
N VAL A 24 -12.23 16.77 -0.82
CA VAL A 24 -12.25 15.36 -1.26
C VAL A 24 -13.61 14.72 -0.95
N PRO A 25 -13.99 13.63 -1.64
CA PRO A 25 -15.14 12.83 -1.24
C PRO A 25 -15.00 12.32 0.19
N ALA A 26 -16.10 12.28 0.97
CA ALA A 26 -16.05 11.85 2.37
C ALA A 26 -15.49 10.43 2.53
N GLU A 27 -15.75 9.52 1.58
CA GLU A 27 -15.24 8.15 1.60
C GLU A 27 -13.73 8.06 1.36
N ASN A 28 -13.12 9.11 0.81
CA ASN A 28 -11.67 9.20 0.61
C ASN A 28 -10.94 9.98 1.72
N GLN A 29 -11.64 10.42 2.77
CA GLN A 29 -11.07 11.24 3.84
C GLN A 29 -9.87 10.57 4.50
N THR A 30 -10.01 9.30 4.89
CA THR A 30 -8.95 8.53 5.57
C THR A 30 -7.67 8.49 4.75
N GLU A 31 -7.81 8.23 3.46
CA GLU A 31 -6.69 8.18 2.52
C GLU A 31 -6.04 9.56 2.31
N ALA A 32 -6.84 10.61 2.19
CA ALA A 32 -6.36 11.98 1.99
C ALA A 32 -5.60 12.51 3.21
N LEU A 33 -6.02 12.15 4.44
CA LEU A 33 -5.38 12.56 5.69
C LEU A 33 -4.00 11.95 5.91
N LEU A 34 -3.60 10.94 5.14
CA LEU A 34 -2.23 10.40 5.17
C LEU A 34 -1.18 11.39 4.62
N VAL A 35 -1.62 12.37 3.83
CA VAL A 35 -0.74 13.47 3.38
C VAL A 35 -0.76 14.55 4.45
N LYS A 36 0.35 14.68 5.17
CA LYS A 36 0.51 15.71 6.22
C LYS A 36 0.68 17.11 5.62
N GLU A 37 0.41 18.13 6.43
CA GLU A 37 0.64 19.56 6.09
C GLU A 37 -0.24 20.09 4.93
N ILE A 38 -1.40 19.50 4.71
CA ILE A 38 -2.45 19.97 3.82
C ILE A 38 -3.78 19.84 4.52
N GLU A 39 -4.65 20.84 4.42
CA GLU A 39 -5.95 20.85 5.07
C GLU A 39 -6.98 20.11 4.19
N ILE A 40 -7.63 19.10 4.74
CA ILE A 40 -8.56 18.23 4.00
C ILE A 40 -10.01 18.51 4.43
N PHE A 41 -10.86 18.83 3.47
CA PHE A 41 -12.30 19.00 3.64
C PHE A 41 -13.03 17.84 2.96
N ALA A 42 -13.57 16.93 3.75
CA ALA A 42 -14.31 15.77 3.26
C ALA A 42 -15.79 16.07 3.10
N VAL A 43 -16.32 15.97 1.88
CA VAL A 43 -17.72 16.34 1.56
C VAL A 43 -18.52 15.15 1.02
N GLN A 44 -19.79 15.07 1.41
CA GLN A 44 -20.73 14.06 0.91
C GLN A 44 -21.56 14.58 -0.28
N SER A 45 -21.75 15.91 -0.35
CA SER A 45 -22.59 16.55 -1.35
C SER A 45 -21.95 17.79 -1.97
N ILE A 46 -22.46 18.18 -3.14
CA ILE A 46 -22.08 19.44 -3.78
C ILE A 46 -22.54 20.64 -2.93
N ALA A 47 -23.64 20.51 -2.22
CA ALA A 47 -24.14 21.57 -1.35
C ALA A 47 -23.17 21.86 -0.19
N GLU A 48 -22.60 20.81 0.45
CA GLU A 48 -21.54 20.96 1.46
C GLU A 48 -20.30 21.64 0.86
N MET A 49 -19.88 21.23 -0.33
CA MET A 49 -18.74 21.85 -1.02
C MET A 49 -18.96 23.35 -1.23
N ILE A 50 -20.12 23.74 -1.74
CA ILE A 50 -20.49 25.14 -1.98
C ILE A 50 -20.53 25.91 -0.65
N HIS A 51 -21.07 25.31 0.42
CA HIS A 51 -21.10 25.90 1.74
C HIS A 51 -19.69 26.24 2.26
N ILE A 52 -18.75 25.30 2.15
CA ILE A 52 -17.35 25.50 2.55
C ILE A 52 -16.68 26.59 1.70
N LEU A 53 -16.88 26.57 0.38
CA LEU A 53 -16.30 27.57 -0.53
C LEU A 53 -16.82 28.99 -0.27
N ASN A 54 -18.04 29.12 0.25
CA ASN A 54 -18.63 30.41 0.66
C ASN A 54 -18.26 30.84 2.09
N GLY A 55 -17.29 30.17 2.72
CA GLY A 55 -16.81 30.51 4.06
C GLY A 55 -17.66 29.90 5.19
N GLY A 56 -18.49 28.92 4.91
CA GLY A 56 -19.27 28.20 5.92
C GLY A 56 -18.37 27.31 6.80
N THR A 57 -18.87 26.99 7.99
CA THR A 57 -18.16 26.14 8.96
C THR A 57 -18.08 24.70 8.47
N TYR A 58 -16.87 24.15 8.47
CA TYR A 58 -16.61 22.72 8.26
C TYR A 58 -16.63 22.00 9.61
N ILE A 59 -17.43 20.95 9.72
CA ILE A 59 -17.43 20.06 10.87
C ILE A 59 -16.71 18.80 10.46
N GLU A 60 -15.56 18.54 11.07
CA GLU A 60 -14.79 17.33 10.83
C GLU A 60 -15.62 16.11 11.23
N LYS A 61 -15.78 15.18 10.29
CA LYS A 61 -16.55 13.95 10.53
C LYS A 61 -15.64 12.90 11.14
N GLU A 62 -16.12 12.24 12.18
CA GLU A 62 -15.41 11.09 12.73
C GLU A 62 -15.24 10.01 11.64
N ILE A 63 -14.00 9.60 11.44
CA ILE A 63 -13.66 8.49 10.55
C ILE A 63 -14.11 7.21 11.25
N GLY A 64 -14.99 6.45 10.62
CA GLY A 64 -15.34 5.12 11.11
C GLY A 64 -14.07 4.27 11.19
N LYS A 65 -13.75 3.74 12.38
CA LYS A 65 -12.56 2.91 12.58
C LYS A 65 -12.54 1.76 11.58
N ALA A 66 -11.47 1.65 10.83
CA ALA A 66 -11.21 0.48 10.00
C ALA A 66 -11.18 -0.77 10.88
N VAL A 67 -11.86 -1.81 10.44
CA VAL A 67 -11.80 -3.11 11.11
C VAL A 67 -10.40 -3.67 10.84
N GLU A 68 -9.55 -3.70 11.86
CA GLU A 68 -8.31 -4.47 11.81
C GLU A 68 -8.63 -5.92 11.49
N LYS A 69 -8.45 -6.31 10.26
CA LYS A 69 -8.40 -7.74 9.93
C LYS A 69 -7.08 -8.26 10.47
N THR A 70 -7.15 -9.04 11.53
CA THR A 70 -6.03 -9.83 12.03
C THR A 70 -5.67 -10.86 10.95
N ILE A 71 -4.85 -10.46 10.01
CA ILE A 71 -4.26 -11.36 9.03
C ILE A 71 -3.16 -12.11 9.78
N ARG A 72 -3.22 -13.43 9.80
CA ARG A 72 -2.14 -14.26 10.34
C ARG A 72 -0.91 -14.00 9.47
N LEU A 73 -0.01 -13.18 9.98
CA LEU A 73 1.22 -12.84 9.29
C LEU A 73 2.06 -14.12 9.12
N LEU A 74 2.47 -14.38 7.90
CA LEU A 74 3.48 -15.41 7.61
C LEU A 74 4.79 -14.93 8.22
N ASP A 75 5.57 -15.85 8.78
CA ASP A 75 6.88 -15.53 9.36
C ASP A 75 7.94 -16.48 8.81
N PHE A 76 9.13 -15.95 8.59
CA PHE A 76 10.25 -16.77 8.11
C PHE A 76 10.68 -17.83 9.13
N SER A 77 10.41 -17.59 10.41
CA SER A 77 10.62 -18.55 11.50
C SER A 77 9.76 -19.81 11.39
N ASP A 78 8.62 -19.74 10.68
CA ASP A 78 7.75 -20.91 10.45
C ASP A 78 8.43 -22.02 9.63
N ILE A 79 9.52 -21.70 8.92
CA ILE A 79 10.26 -22.67 8.11
C ILE A 79 11.06 -23.57 9.05
N GLN A 80 10.66 -24.81 9.16
CA GLN A 80 11.35 -25.80 9.98
C GLN A 80 12.52 -26.44 9.20
N GLY A 81 13.67 -26.59 9.87
CA GLY A 81 14.88 -27.13 9.20
C GLY A 81 15.39 -26.22 8.08
N GLN A 82 15.76 -26.82 6.95
CA GLN A 82 16.18 -26.11 5.72
C GLN A 82 17.29 -25.05 5.93
N HIS A 83 18.24 -25.31 6.84
CA HIS A 83 19.25 -24.32 7.27
C HIS A 83 20.02 -23.71 6.11
N PHE A 84 20.35 -24.51 5.10
CA PHE A 84 21.07 -24.03 3.91
C PHE A 84 20.21 -23.07 3.08
N VAL A 85 18.94 -23.40 2.87
CA VAL A 85 17.99 -22.55 2.14
C VAL A 85 17.73 -21.24 2.90
N LYS A 86 17.55 -21.33 4.22
CA LYS A 86 17.41 -20.14 5.07
C LYS A 86 18.61 -19.21 4.94
N ARG A 87 19.81 -19.76 5.03
CA ARG A 87 21.02 -18.96 4.89
C ARG A 87 21.16 -18.33 3.50
N ALA A 88 20.80 -19.04 2.45
CA ALA A 88 20.77 -18.51 1.10
C ALA A 88 19.77 -17.36 0.94
N CYS A 89 18.58 -17.47 1.56
CA CYS A 89 17.59 -16.40 1.58
C CYS A 89 18.10 -15.16 2.34
N GLU A 90 18.71 -15.33 3.52
CA GLU A 90 19.29 -14.24 4.30
C GLU A 90 20.35 -13.47 3.51
N VAL A 91 21.25 -14.19 2.85
CA VAL A 91 22.30 -13.58 2.01
C VAL A 91 21.68 -12.85 0.82
N ALA A 92 20.72 -13.48 0.13
CA ALA A 92 20.04 -12.85 -1.00
C ALA A 92 19.31 -11.56 -0.59
N VAL A 93 18.60 -11.59 0.53
CA VAL A 93 17.87 -10.42 1.06
C VAL A 93 18.82 -9.30 1.48
N SER A 94 19.90 -9.65 2.21
CA SER A 94 20.88 -8.66 2.68
C SER A 94 21.59 -7.93 1.54
N GLY A 95 21.80 -8.63 0.40
CA GLY A 95 22.43 -8.04 -0.78
C GLY A 95 21.45 -7.57 -1.86
N MET A 96 20.14 -7.66 -1.63
CA MET A 96 19.10 -7.40 -2.63
C MET A 96 19.33 -8.22 -3.91
N HIS A 97 19.77 -9.47 -3.78
CA HIS A 97 20.09 -10.36 -4.88
C HIS A 97 18.87 -11.17 -5.34
N ASN A 98 18.85 -11.49 -6.63
CA ASN A 98 17.92 -12.48 -7.16
C ASN A 98 18.25 -13.87 -6.60
N LEU A 99 17.21 -14.65 -6.28
CA LEU A 99 17.35 -16.02 -5.78
C LEU A 99 16.59 -16.99 -6.69
N LEU A 100 17.28 -18.04 -7.12
CA LEU A 100 16.68 -19.13 -7.86
C LEU A 100 16.63 -20.40 -6.98
N MET A 101 15.43 -20.92 -6.77
CA MET A 101 15.20 -22.16 -6.03
C MET A 101 14.78 -23.29 -6.96
N ILE A 102 15.60 -24.35 -7.06
CA ILE A 102 15.34 -25.54 -7.87
C ILE A 102 15.15 -26.74 -6.94
N GLY A 103 14.17 -27.58 -7.24
CA GLY A 103 13.91 -28.78 -6.45
C GLY A 103 12.59 -29.45 -6.82
N PRO A 104 12.32 -30.67 -6.31
CA PRO A 104 11.09 -31.41 -6.61
C PRO A 104 9.83 -30.70 -6.09
N PRO A 105 8.65 -31.07 -6.58
CA PRO A 105 7.38 -30.66 -5.98
C PRO A 105 7.34 -31.02 -4.49
N GLY A 106 6.71 -30.17 -3.66
CA GLY A 106 6.64 -30.39 -2.22
C GLY A 106 7.89 -30.02 -1.40
N ALA A 107 8.99 -29.61 -2.01
CA ALA A 107 10.22 -29.21 -1.31
C ALA A 107 10.12 -27.86 -0.55
N GLY A 108 8.95 -27.26 -0.45
CA GLY A 108 8.76 -26.01 0.31
C GLY A 108 9.16 -24.72 -0.39
N LYS A 109 9.50 -24.75 -1.69
CA LYS A 109 9.95 -23.54 -2.45
C LYS A 109 8.97 -22.37 -2.36
N THR A 110 7.71 -22.60 -2.67
CA THR A 110 6.66 -21.55 -2.62
C THR A 110 6.44 -21.07 -1.19
N MET A 111 6.44 -21.99 -0.22
CA MET A 111 6.30 -21.65 1.20
C MET A 111 7.44 -20.73 1.66
N THR A 112 8.67 -21.05 1.26
CA THR A 112 9.85 -20.21 1.54
C THR A 112 9.73 -18.84 0.86
N ALA A 113 9.42 -18.82 -0.44
CA ALA A 113 9.29 -17.57 -1.19
C ALA A 113 8.27 -16.61 -0.60
N MET A 114 7.11 -17.11 -0.16
CA MET A 114 6.05 -16.30 0.48
C MET A 114 6.49 -15.69 1.83
N ARG A 115 7.53 -16.22 2.45
CA ARG A 115 8.05 -15.73 3.74
C ARG A 115 9.28 -14.84 3.61
N ILE A 116 9.91 -14.79 2.44
CA ILE A 116 11.04 -13.87 2.20
C ILE A 116 10.69 -12.40 2.52
N PRO A 117 9.49 -11.87 2.19
CA PRO A 117 9.15 -10.50 2.53
C PRO A 117 9.27 -10.16 4.02
N THR A 118 9.10 -11.15 4.90
CA THR A 118 9.14 -10.93 6.36
C THR A 118 10.55 -10.71 6.92
N ILE A 119 11.58 -11.02 6.13
CA ILE A 119 12.99 -10.76 6.50
C ILE A 119 13.61 -9.64 5.65
N LEU A 120 12.85 -9.03 4.74
CA LEU A 120 13.30 -7.83 4.03
C LEU A 120 13.39 -6.62 4.98
N PRO A 121 14.30 -5.68 4.75
CA PRO A 121 14.32 -4.43 5.48
C PRO A 121 12.94 -3.73 5.41
N PRO A 122 12.52 -3.06 6.50
CA PRO A 122 11.27 -2.30 6.47
C PRO A 122 11.31 -1.24 5.37
N LEU A 123 10.13 -0.84 4.91
CA LEU A 123 9.99 0.26 3.95
C LEU A 123 10.35 1.58 4.65
N ASP A 124 11.11 2.44 4.00
CA ASP A 124 11.27 3.82 4.44
C ASP A 124 10.01 4.65 4.12
N GLU A 125 9.91 5.87 4.66
CA GLU A 125 8.72 6.72 4.48
C GLU A 125 8.43 7.04 3.00
N LYS A 126 9.45 7.15 2.16
CA LYS A 126 9.30 7.39 0.72
C LYS A 126 8.76 6.16 0.01
N GLU A 127 9.36 5.00 0.29
CA GLU A 127 8.90 3.71 -0.24
C GLU A 127 7.45 3.42 0.19
N GLN A 128 7.10 3.68 1.46
CA GLN A 128 5.73 3.54 1.96
C GLN A 128 4.76 4.43 1.20
N MET A 129 5.11 5.69 0.99
CA MET A 129 4.29 6.64 0.24
C MET A 129 4.14 6.22 -1.22
N GLU A 130 5.22 5.86 -1.91
CA GLU A 130 5.18 5.42 -3.31
C GLU A 130 4.33 4.17 -3.48
N LEU A 131 4.54 3.17 -2.61
CA LEU A 131 3.75 1.95 -2.62
C LEU A 131 2.27 2.23 -2.38
N SER A 132 1.96 3.06 -1.38
CA SER A 132 0.58 3.45 -1.06
C SER A 132 -0.09 4.19 -2.22
N LYS A 133 0.63 5.07 -2.94
CA LYS A 133 0.14 5.72 -4.16
C LYS A 133 -0.27 4.70 -5.25
N ILE A 134 0.54 3.65 -5.46
CA ILE A 134 0.23 2.59 -6.42
C ILE A 134 -1.04 1.84 -6.04
N TYR A 135 -1.18 1.47 -4.76
CA TYR A 135 -2.37 0.79 -4.25
C TYR A 135 -3.61 1.68 -4.28
N SER A 136 -3.45 2.98 -4.04
CA SER A 136 -4.51 3.99 -4.17
C SER A 136 -5.08 4.02 -5.59
N VAL A 137 -4.23 4.15 -6.60
CA VAL A 137 -4.65 4.17 -8.01
C VAL A 137 -5.34 2.87 -8.43
N SER A 138 -4.86 1.73 -7.94
CA SER A 138 -5.47 0.43 -8.23
C SER A 138 -6.79 0.16 -7.49
N GLY A 139 -7.24 1.08 -6.63
CA GLY A 139 -8.44 0.91 -5.80
C GLY A 139 -8.30 -0.11 -4.68
N GLN A 140 -7.09 -0.56 -4.37
CA GLN A 140 -6.81 -1.57 -3.33
C GLN A 140 -6.41 -0.94 -1.99
N PHE A 141 -6.43 0.38 -1.89
CA PHE A 141 -6.01 1.13 -0.70
C PHE A 141 -7.17 1.53 0.22
N GLN A 142 -8.42 1.24 -0.18
CA GLN A 142 -9.63 1.67 0.53
C GLN A 142 -9.63 1.27 2.01
N LEU A 143 -10.01 2.21 2.87
CA LEU A 143 -10.16 2.03 4.33
C LEU A 143 -8.86 1.76 5.11
N ARG A 144 -7.69 2.08 4.59
CA ARG A 144 -6.46 2.05 5.36
C ARG A 144 -6.24 3.38 6.07
N GLU A 145 -5.93 3.30 7.35
CA GLU A 145 -5.62 4.47 8.21
C GLU A 145 -4.11 4.80 8.22
N GLN A 146 -3.29 3.93 7.61
CA GLN A 146 -1.83 4.05 7.58
C GLN A 146 -1.27 3.73 6.20
N LEU A 147 -0.10 4.26 5.91
CA LEU A 147 0.65 3.90 4.72
C LEU A 147 0.99 2.40 4.72
N MET A 148 1.33 1.89 3.55
CA MET A 148 1.76 0.49 3.40
C MET A 148 3.11 0.28 4.06
N GLU A 149 3.16 -0.49 5.14
CA GLU A 149 4.39 -0.80 5.88
C GLU A 149 5.06 -2.09 5.40
N GLU A 150 4.25 -3.01 4.86
CA GLU A 150 4.74 -4.32 4.41
C GLU A 150 5.10 -4.32 2.93
N ARG A 151 6.21 -4.97 2.61
CA ARG A 151 6.61 -5.21 1.22
C ARG A 151 5.66 -6.20 0.55
N PRO A 152 5.06 -5.87 -0.60
CA PRO A 152 4.09 -6.73 -1.25
C PRO A 152 4.77 -7.95 -1.85
N PHE A 153 4.16 -9.11 -1.67
CA PHE A 153 4.54 -10.33 -2.37
C PHE A 153 3.61 -10.56 -3.57
N ARG A 154 4.18 -10.73 -4.75
CA ARG A 154 3.44 -11.07 -5.97
C ARG A 154 3.82 -12.48 -6.40
N CYS A 155 2.82 -13.33 -6.60
CA CYS A 155 2.99 -14.70 -7.09
C CYS A 155 2.28 -14.84 -8.44
N PRO A 156 2.92 -14.44 -9.53
CA PRO A 156 2.32 -14.52 -10.85
C PRO A 156 2.13 -15.98 -11.27
N HIS A 157 1.03 -16.25 -11.97
CA HIS A 157 0.76 -17.57 -12.52
C HIS A 157 1.77 -17.87 -13.64
N HIS A 158 2.08 -19.15 -13.87
CA HIS A 158 3.01 -19.59 -14.92
C HIS A 158 2.58 -19.20 -16.35
N THR A 159 1.32 -18.82 -16.55
CA THR A 159 0.78 -18.34 -17.84
C THR A 159 0.88 -16.82 -18.01
N ILE A 160 1.51 -16.10 -17.06
CA ILE A 160 1.65 -14.65 -17.17
C ILE A 160 2.48 -14.29 -18.42
N THR A 161 2.02 -13.28 -19.16
CA THR A 161 2.78 -12.77 -20.30
C THR A 161 4.03 -12.01 -19.83
N THR A 162 5.02 -11.89 -20.70
CA THR A 162 6.22 -11.08 -20.42
C THR A 162 5.84 -9.65 -20.07
N GLN A 163 4.87 -9.05 -20.75
CA GLN A 163 4.37 -7.72 -20.46
C GLN A 163 3.73 -7.63 -19.07
N GLY A 164 2.98 -8.66 -18.66
CA GLY A 164 2.40 -8.72 -17.31
C GLY A 164 3.45 -8.86 -16.21
N LEU A 165 4.64 -9.42 -16.52
CA LEU A 165 5.72 -9.61 -15.56
C LEU A 165 6.62 -8.37 -15.44
N VAL A 166 7.00 -7.77 -16.56
CA VAL A 166 7.97 -6.64 -16.58
C VAL A 166 7.29 -5.27 -16.71
N GLY A 167 5.99 -5.24 -16.90
CA GLY A 167 5.25 -4.02 -17.20
C GLY A 167 5.47 -3.60 -18.66
N GLY A 168 4.71 -2.62 -19.08
CA GLY A 168 4.78 -2.08 -20.44
C GLY A 168 3.47 -2.33 -21.17
N GLY A 169 2.82 -1.25 -21.53
CA GLY A 169 1.69 -1.13 -22.42
C GLY A 169 2.01 -0.08 -23.45
#